data_16ff648ccfa09a57984e1efa1e095a43
#
_entry.id   16ff648ccfa09a57984e1efa1e095a43
#
_cell.length_a   1.000
_cell.length_b   1.000
_cell.length_c   1.000
_cell.angle_alpha   90.00
_cell.angle_beta   90.00
_cell.angle_gamma   90.00
#
_symmetry.space_group_name_H-M   'P 1'
#
loop_
_entity.id
_entity.type
_entity.pdbx_description
1 polymer ?
#
loop_
_entity_poly.entity_id
_entity_poly.type
_entity_poly.pdbx_seq_one_letter_code
_entity_poly.pdbx_strand_id
1 'polypeptide(L)'
;MTPAAVVVKRGSVYLTRETCERYFPGLESVILLRRDNNLVIMPVRHAAAGGHLLKLRNSAGDRVVNAADFFRQNGIEDTVELHFQAFWCATRVGLEARDVFLQT
;
A
#
# COMPACT_ATOMS: atom_id res chain seq x y z
N MET A 1 -13.46 13.68 1.40
CA MET A 1 -12.63 12.68 0.68
C MET A 1 -12.96 11.28 1.17
N THR A 2 -13.20 10.36 0.25
CA THR A 2 -13.57 9.00 0.61
C THR A 2 -12.34 8.20 1.00
N PRO A 3 -12.31 7.55 2.18
CA PRO A 3 -11.18 6.72 2.55
C PRO A 3 -11.12 5.45 1.70
N ALA A 4 -9.92 4.94 1.50
CA ALA A 4 -9.68 3.70 0.81
C ALA A 4 -9.38 2.60 1.82
N ALA A 5 -9.99 1.44 1.66
CA ALA A 5 -9.71 0.30 2.51
C ALA A 5 -8.37 -0.34 2.11
N VAL A 6 -7.49 -0.51 3.08
CA VAL A 6 -6.18 -1.13 2.90
C VAL A 6 -6.04 -2.26 3.90
N VAL A 7 -5.67 -3.44 3.43
CA VAL A 7 -5.43 -4.60 4.28
C VAL A 7 -3.96 -4.99 4.17
N VAL A 8 -3.31 -5.14 5.33
CA VAL A 8 -1.95 -5.68 5.41
C VAL A 8 -2.06 -7.07 5.99
N LYS A 9 -1.58 -8.06 5.26
CA LYS A 9 -1.73 -9.45 5.62
C LYS A 9 -0.60 -10.26 5.01
N ARG A 10 0.05 -11.07 5.82
CA ARG A 10 1.15 -11.95 5.38
C ARG A 10 2.26 -11.18 4.65
N GLY A 11 2.56 -9.98 5.12
CA GLY A 11 3.61 -9.16 4.51
C GLY A 11 3.22 -8.55 3.17
N SER A 12 1.93 -8.49 2.87
CA SER A 12 1.44 -7.92 1.61
C SER A 12 0.37 -6.87 1.86
N VAL A 13 0.25 -5.93 0.94
CA VAL A 13 -0.79 -4.90 0.96
C VAL A 13 -1.84 -5.27 -0.08
N TYR A 14 -3.09 -5.32 0.34
CA TYR A 14 -4.22 -5.61 -0.54
C TYR A 14 -5.01 -4.34 -0.81
N LEU A 15 -5.16 -4.03 -2.08
CA LEU A 15 -5.86 -2.83 -2.55
C LEU A 15 -7.02 -3.24 -3.45
N THR A 16 -8.16 -2.57 -3.25
CA THR A 16 -9.33 -2.84 -4.10
C THR A 16 -9.12 -2.25 -5.48
N ARG A 17 -9.86 -2.79 -6.45
CA ARG A 17 -9.88 -2.25 -7.81
C ARG A 17 -10.20 -0.75 -7.81
N GLU A 18 -11.20 -0.35 -7.03
CA GLU A 18 -11.60 1.06 -6.95
C GLU A 18 -10.46 1.96 -6.51
N THR A 19 -9.73 1.54 -5.48
CA THR A 19 -8.58 2.28 -4.97
C THR A 19 -7.51 2.40 -6.05
N CYS A 20 -7.23 1.32 -6.75
CA CYS A 20 -6.20 1.31 -7.79
C CYS A 20 -6.58 2.20 -8.97
N GLU A 21 -7.83 2.16 -9.39
CA GLU A 21 -8.31 2.99 -10.50
C GLU A 21 -8.32 4.47 -10.13
N ARG A 22 -8.60 4.77 -8.88
CA ARG A 22 -8.68 6.16 -8.42
C ARG A 22 -7.32 6.79 -8.19
N TYR A 23 -6.39 6.08 -7.56
CA TYR A 23 -5.11 6.65 -7.12
C TYR A 23 -3.91 6.17 -7.91
N PHE A 24 -4.00 5.00 -8.53
CA PHE A 24 -2.89 4.39 -9.25
C PHE A 24 -3.29 3.93 -10.66
N PRO A 25 -4.03 4.76 -11.43
CA PRO A 25 -4.53 4.31 -12.72
C PRO A 25 -3.39 4.02 -13.71
N GLY A 26 -3.44 2.83 -14.32
CA GLY A 26 -2.46 2.45 -15.34
C GLY A 26 -1.06 2.19 -14.81
N LEU A 27 -0.87 2.15 -13.48
CA LEU A 27 0.45 1.93 -12.89
C LEU A 27 0.69 0.46 -12.61
N GLU A 28 1.95 0.05 -12.74
CA GLU A 28 2.37 -1.32 -12.49
C GLU A 28 3.14 -1.47 -11.17
N SER A 29 3.54 -0.36 -10.56
CA SER A 29 4.37 -0.38 -9.34
C SER A 29 4.02 0.75 -8.42
N VAL A 30 4.29 0.53 -7.14
CA VAL A 30 4.15 1.53 -6.08
C VAL A 30 5.38 1.49 -5.19
N ILE A 31 5.64 2.59 -4.50
CA ILE A 31 6.68 2.64 -3.46
C ILE A 31 5.98 2.63 -2.12
N LEU A 32 6.47 1.80 -1.21
CA LEU A 32 6.00 1.76 0.17
C LEU A 32 7.00 2.48 1.04
N LEU A 33 6.52 3.42 1.85
CA LEU A 33 7.36 4.18 2.77
C LEU A 33 6.74 4.16 4.15
N ARG A 34 7.59 4.22 5.16
CA ARG A 34 7.17 4.52 6.52
C ARG A 34 7.46 6.00 6.77
N ARG A 35 6.44 6.72 7.23
CA ARG A 35 6.59 8.10 7.67
C ARG A 35 6.00 8.23 9.07
N ASP A 36 6.86 8.45 10.06
CA ASP A 36 6.50 8.31 11.47
C ASP A 36 5.97 6.89 11.70
N ASN A 37 4.71 6.72 12.06
CA ASN A 37 4.10 5.41 12.20
C ASN A 37 3.12 5.08 11.07
N ASN A 38 3.14 5.88 10.01
CA ASN A 38 2.18 5.76 8.91
C ASN A 38 2.78 5.01 7.73
N LEU A 39 1.94 4.23 7.07
CA LEU A 39 2.28 3.62 5.79
C LEU A 39 1.88 4.57 4.67
N VAL A 40 2.83 4.89 3.81
CA VAL A 40 2.57 5.71 2.63
C VAL A 40 2.77 4.86 1.38
N ILE A 41 1.77 4.82 0.51
CA ILE A 41 1.81 4.11 -0.75
C ILE A 41 1.87 5.14 -1.87
N MET A 42 3.01 5.24 -2.54
CA MET A 42 3.24 6.26 -3.55
C MET A 42 3.21 5.67 -4.96
N PRO A 43 2.60 6.37 -5.92
CA PRO A 43 2.63 5.91 -7.30
C PRO A 43 4.03 6.01 -7.90
N VAL A 44 4.41 5.00 -8.68
CA VAL A 44 5.65 5.01 -9.45
C VAL A 44 5.29 5.22 -10.91
N ARG A 45 5.71 6.35 -11.46
CA ARG A 45 5.35 6.73 -12.83
C ARG A 45 6.43 6.41 -13.87
N HIS A 46 7.62 6.03 -13.39
CA HIS A 46 8.73 5.65 -14.26
C HIS A 46 9.25 4.28 -13.84
N ALA A 47 9.34 3.35 -14.77
CA ALA A 47 9.79 1.99 -14.49
C ALA A 47 11.17 1.94 -13.84
N ALA A 48 12.05 2.90 -14.15
CA ALA A 48 13.40 2.95 -13.61
C ALA A 48 13.46 3.33 -12.14
N ALA A 49 12.38 3.81 -11.55
CA ALA A 49 12.35 4.26 -10.17
C ALA A 49 12.34 3.11 -9.15
N GLY A 50 12.16 1.87 -9.60
CA GLY A 50 12.05 0.72 -8.71
C GLY A 50 10.67 0.61 -8.08
N GLY A 51 10.60 0.08 -6.86
CA GLY A 51 9.38 -0.10 -6.14
C GLY A 51 8.87 -1.53 -6.14
N HIS A 52 7.66 -1.72 -5.63
CA HIS A 52 7.01 -3.02 -5.55
C HIS A 52 5.96 -3.16 -6.64
N LEU A 53 5.88 -4.34 -7.24
CA LEU A 53 4.87 -4.60 -8.27
C LEU A 53 3.47 -4.55 -7.69
N LEU A 54 2.57 -3.94 -8.44
CA LEU A 54 1.15 -3.89 -8.14
C LEU A 54 0.49 -5.02 -8.93
N LYS A 55 0.50 -6.23 -8.36
CA LYS A 55 0.06 -7.44 -9.04
C LYS A 55 -1.44 -7.58 -9.07
N LEU A 56 -1.96 -8.10 -10.18
CA LEU A 56 -3.36 -8.47 -10.26
C LEU A 56 -3.62 -9.66 -9.33
N ARG A 57 -4.57 -9.51 -8.42
CA ARG A 57 -4.89 -10.53 -7.42
C ARG A 57 -6.00 -11.49 -7.91
N ASN A 58 -6.98 -10.95 -8.65
CA ASN A 58 -8.14 -11.72 -9.10
C ASN A 58 -8.76 -11.09 -10.34
N SER A 59 -9.76 -11.77 -10.90
CA SER A 59 -10.45 -11.30 -12.10
C SER A 59 -11.29 -10.04 -11.88
N ALA A 60 -11.59 -9.71 -10.62
CA ALA A 60 -12.33 -8.48 -10.29
C ALA A 60 -11.47 -7.23 -10.42
N GLY A 61 -10.15 -7.38 -10.54
CA GLY A 61 -9.24 -6.25 -10.70
C GLY A 61 -8.59 -5.78 -9.41
N ASP A 62 -8.80 -6.49 -8.31
CA ASP A 62 -8.11 -6.18 -7.07
C ASP A 62 -6.62 -6.47 -7.20
N ARG A 63 -5.80 -5.72 -6.48
CA ARG A 63 -4.34 -5.82 -6.57
C ARG A 63 -3.72 -6.18 -5.24
N VAL A 64 -2.51 -6.73 -5.31
CA VAL A 64 -1.71 -7.06 -4.14
C VAL A 64 -0.27 -6.61 -4.35
N VAL A 65 0.32 -6.06 -3.30
CA VAL A 65 1.73 -5.65 -3.28
C VAL A 65 2.46 -6.54 -2.28
N ASN A 66 3.35 -7.38 -2.76
CA ASN A 66 4.14 -8.26 -1.89
C ASN A 66 5.35 -7.48 -1.37
N ALA A 67 5.47 -7.36 -0.05
CA ALA A 67 6.51 -6.55 0.59
C ALA A 67 6.86 -7.08 1.98
N ALA A 68 7.01 -8.40 2.10
CA ALA A 68 7.26 -9.04 3.40
C ALA A 68 8.48 -8.46 4.12
N ASP A 69 9.58 -8.23 3.39
CA ASP A 69 10.79 -7.69 4.00
C ASP A 69 10.59 -6.28 4.53
N PHE A 70 9.88 -5.44 3.77
CA PHE A 70 9.56 -4.08 4.21
C PHE A 70 8.79 -4.09 5.52
N PHE A 71 7.76 -4.93 5.62
CA PHE A 71 6.94 -4.99 6.83
C PHE A 71 7.71 -5.57 8.00
N ARG A 72 8.50 -6.62 7.80
CA ARG A 72 9.32 -7.18 8.88
C ARG A 72 10.33 -6.17 9.40
N GLN A 73 10.96 -5.41 8.53
CA GLN A 73 11.92 -4.38 8.91
C GLN A 73 11.26 -3.26 9.74
N ASN A 74 9.96 -3.11 9.61
CA ASN A 74 9.20 -2.09 10.33
C ASN A 74 8.34 -2.68 11.45
N GLY A 75 8.62 -3.91 11.88
CA GLY A 75 8.00 -4.50 13.05
C GLY A 75 6.66 -5.19 12.84
N ILE A 76 6.25 -5.41 11.60
CA ILE A 76 5.01 -6.11 11.27
C ILE A 76 5.35 -7.53 10.86
N GLU A 77 4.92 -8.50 11.65
CA GLU A 77 5.17 -9.91 11.38
C GLU A 77 4.20 -10.48 10.34
N ASP A 78 4.60 -11.56 9.68
CA ASP A 78 3.81 -12.20 8.63
C ASP A 78 2.49 -12.80 9.14
N THR A 79 2.39 -13.03 10.44
CA THR A 79 1.18 -13.62 11.05
C THR A 79 0.09 -12.59 11.32
N VAL A 80 0.40 -11.31 11.18
CA VAL A 80 -0.52 -10.22 11.53
C VAL A 80 -1.40 -9.87 10.33
N GLU A 81 -2.67 -9.65 10.60
CA GLU A 81 -3.61 -9.12 9.62
C GLU A 81 -4.18 -7.82 10.16
N LEU A 82 -4.00 -6.73 9.42
CA LEU A 82 -4.40 -5.40 9.84
C LEU A 82 -5.28 -4.76 8.75
N HIS A 83 -6.32 -4.08 9.20
CA HIS A 83 -7.26 -3.38 8.32
C HIS A 83 -7.23 -1.90 8.64
N PHE A 84 -7.00 -1.09 7.60
CA PHE A 84 -6.89 0.35 7.75
C PHE A 84 -7.74 1.09 6.75
N GLN A 85 -8.06 2.34 7.09
CA GLN A 85 -8.55 3.30 6.12
C GLN A 85 -7.42 4.23 5.77
N ALA A 86 -7.21 4.46 4.48
CA ALA A 86 -6.16 5.32 3.98
C ALA A 86 -6.75 6.52 3.25
N PHE A 87 -6.04 7.64 3.31
CA PHE A 87 -6.47 8.89 2.70
C PHE A 87 -5.38 9.40 1.76
N TRP A 88 -5.80 9.94 0.63
CA TRP A 88 -4.85 10.54 -0.29
C TRP A 88 -4.29 11.83 0.28
N CYS A 89 -2.97 11.90 0.32
CA CYS A 89 -2.27 13.10 0.75
C CYS A 89 -1.69 13.79 -0.49
N ALA A 90 -2.30 14.89 -0.92
CA ALA A 90 -1.88 15.59 -2.13
C ALA A 90 -0.48 16.20 -1.98
N THR A 91 -0.14 16.68 -0.80
CA THR A 91 1.15 17.29 -0.52
C THR A 91 2.30 16.30 -0.68
N ARG A 92 2.07 15.05 -0.26
CA ARG A 92 3.08 13.99 -0.33
C ARG A 92 2.89 13.06 -1.52
N VAL A 93 1.84 13.28 -2.28
CA VAL A 93 1.48 12.50 -3.47
C VAL A 93 1.46 11.00 -3.17
N GLY A 94 0.67 10.63 -2.17
CA GLY A 94 0.57 9.23 -1.77
C GLY A 94 -0.68 8.93 -0.97
N LEU A 95 -1.03 7.66 -0.93
CA LEU A 95 -2.12 7.16 -0.10
C LEU A 95 -1.55 6.83 1.27
N GLU A 96 -2.07 7.46 2.32
CA GLU A 96 -1.52 7.34 3.67
C GLU A 96 -2.47 6.65 4.62
N ALA A 97 -2.00 5.56 5.23
CA ALA A 97 -2.70 4.84 6.29
C ALA A 97 -2.00 5.14 7.61
N ARG A 98 -2.75 5.70 8.57
CA ARG A 98 -2.19 6.15 9.84
C ARG A 98 -1.96 5.01 10.81
N ASP A 99 -0.88 5.13 11.58
CA ASP A 99 -0.55 4.29 12.73
C ASP A 99 -0.40 2.80 12.41
N VAL A 100 -0.10 2.47 11.15
CA VAL A 100 0.13 1.09 10.75
C VAL A 100 1.27 0.47 11.55
N PHE A 101 2.33 1.24 11.80
CA PHE A 101 3.54 0.75 12.48
C PHE A 101 3.56 1.02 13.98
N LEU A 102 2.43 1.43 14.52
CA LEU A 102 2.29 1.60 15.97
C LEU A 102 1.99 0.28 16.69
N GLN A 103 1.89 -0.81 15.95
CA GLN A 103 1.48 -2.14 16.42
C GLN A 103 2.61 -2.91 17.12
N THR A 104 3.23 -2.35 18.08
CA THR A 104 4.34 -3.03 18.79
C THR A 104 3.99 -3.32 20.23
#